data_4b76639440a1c242b80a851daab595b8
#
_entry.id   4b76639440a1c242b80a851daab595b8
#
_cell.length_a   1.000
_cell.length_b   1.000
_cell.length_c   1.000
_cell.angle_alpha   90.00
_cell.angle_beta   90.00
_cell.angle_gamma   90.00
#
_symmetry.space_group_name_H-M   'P 1'
#
loop_
_entity.id
_entity.type
_entity.pdbx_description
1 polymer ?
#
loop_
_entity_poly.entity_id
_entity_poly.type
_entity_poly.pdbx_seq_one_letter_code
_entity_poly.pdbx_strand_id
1 'polypeptide(L)'
;IHSLDKAKTIFDEQMGRLQRDDLDFYLLHNINGARWREMVELGVVDWCLELQRQGVFRHFGFSFHGAYEEFREILTARDWDCCQIQFNYMDTEDQAGIRGYRLAEELGVPLIVMEPIKGGSLANPPESVMRLFREKHPGASASSWALRWVAGMPNVMTVLSGMSTMEQLEDNLRTFTAFQPLDSGEQAVLERAAAEFKRLVKNGCTGCRYCMPCPAGVDIPLNFKLWNDWGMFHNPPRFQARWGNMEE
;
A
#
# COMPACT_ATOMS: atom_id res chain seq x y z
N ILE A 1 7.95 -17.34 8.46
CA ILE A 1 8.27 -18.66 7.87
C ILE A 1 9.72 -18.91 8.19
N HIS A 2 10.03 -20.03 8.87
CA HIS A 2 11.40 -20.36 9.32
C HIS A 2 11.90 -21.71 8.75
N SER A 3 11.12 -22.30 7.84
CA SER A 3 11.52 -23.49 7.08
C SER A 3 10.62 -23.69 5.87
N LEU A 4 11.11 -24.42 4.87
CA LEU A 4 10.34 -24.82 3.69
C LEU A 4 9.11 -25.67 4.06
N ASP A 5 9.25 -26.58 5.05
CA ASP A 5 8.14 -27.43 5.49
C ASP A 5 7.02 -26.61 6.14
N LYS A 6 7.37 -25.54 6.86
CA LYS A 6 6.35 -24.64 7.41
C LYS A 6 5.66 -23.85 6.31
N ALA A 7 6.38 -23.46 5.24
CA ALA A 7 5.77 -22.81 4.08
C ALA A 7 4.76 -23.73 3.39
N LYS A 8 5.13 -24.99 3.17
CA LYS A 8 4.24 -26.03 2.60
C LYS A 8 3.00 -26.24 3.46
N THR A 9 3.17 -26.39 4.78
CA THR A 9 2.04 -26.55 5.72
C THR A 9 1.05 -25.38 5.62
N ILE A 10 1.56 -24.13 5.58
CA ILE A 10 0.71 -22.92 5.45
C ILE A 10 -0.02 -22.92 4.12
N PHE A 11 0.64 -23.29 3.03
CA PHE A 11 0.03 -23.38 1.71
C PHE A 11 -1.10 -24.42 1.69
N ASP A 12 -0.87 -25.63 2.21
CA ASP A 12 -1.87 -26.69 2.28
C ASP A 12 -3.08 -26.27 3.12
N GLU A 13 -2.86 -25.58 4.26
CA GLU A 13 -3.93 -24.99 5.06
C GLU A 13 -4.72 -23.93 4.29
N GLN A 14 -4.07 -23.09 3.49
CA GLN A 14 -4.74 -22.07 2.67
C GLN A 14 -5.61 -22.75 1.60
N MET A 15 -5.07 -23.71 0.86
CA MET A 15 -5.81 -24.44 -0.16
C MET A 15 -7.01 -25.19 0.44
N GLY A 16 -6.82 -25.84 1.58
CA GLY A 16 -7.90 -26.50 2.31
C GLY A 16 -9.01 -25.55 2.77
N ARG A 17 -8.67 -24.36 3.25
CA ARG A 17 -9.66 -23.31 3.63
C ARG A 17 -10.40 -22.75 2.44
N LEU A 18 -9.73 -22.55 1.32
CA LEU A 18 -10.32 -22.04 0.08
C LEU A 18 -11.16 -23.13 -0.63
N GLN A 19 -10.99 -24.41 -0.27
CA GLN A 19 -11.61 -25.54 -0.96
C GLN A 19 -11.33 -25.52 -2.47
N ARG A 20 -10.06 -25.25 -2.83
CA ARG A 20 -9.60 -25.14 -4.21
C ARG A 20 -8.39 -26.04 -4.43
N ASP A 21 -8.24 -26.53 -5.66
CA ASP A 21 -7.07 -27.28 -6.11
C ASP A 21 -6.10 -26.42 -6.94
N ASP A 22 -6.58 -25.27 -7.41
CA ASP A 22 -5.82 -24.30 -8.20
C ASP A 22 -6.11 -22.85 -7.80
N LEU A 23 -5.20 -21.91 -8.13
CA LEU A 23 -5.35 -20.48 -7.95
C LEU A 23 -4.96 -19.72 -9.22
N ASP A 24 -5.55 -18.55 -9.43
CA ASP A 24 -5.07 -17.66 -10.48
C ASP A 24 -3.80 -16.93 -10.04
N PHE A 25 -3.76 -16.40 -8.82
CA PHE A 25 -2.63 -15.65 -8.28
C PHE A 25 -2.18 -16.19 -6.94
N TYR A 26 -0.86 -16.30 -6.77
CA TYR A 26 -0.24 -16.58 -5.48
C TYR A 26 0.90 -15.59 -5.22
N LEU A 27 0.90 -14.96 -4.02
CA LEU A 27 1.87 -13.95 -3.68
C LEU A 27 2.65 -14.32 -2.41
N LEU A 28 3.98 -14.11 -2.46
CA LEU A 28 4.77 -14.06 -1.24
C LEU A 28 4.35 -12.83 -0.42
N HIS A 29 3.97 -13.07 0.84
CA HIS A 29 3.34 -12.04 1.66
C HIS A 29 4.36 -11.20 2.43
N ASN A 30 4.19 -9.87 2.38
CA ASN A 30 4.92 -8.89 3.19
C ASN A 30 6.45 -9.03 3.06
N ILE A 31 6.93 -9.03 1.83
CA ILE A 31 8.36 -9.17 1.51
C ILE A 31 9.07 -7.82 1.69
N ASN A 32 10.25 -7.88 2.28
CA ASN A 32 11.30 -6.86 2.29
C ASN A 32 12.64 -7.53 1.98
N GLY A 33 13.73 -6.79 1.93
CA GLY A 33 15.03 -7.36 1.57
C GLY A 33 15.49 -8.53 2.47
N ALA A 34 15.26 -8.44 3.77
CA ALA A 34 15.63 -9.52 4.71
C ALA A 34 14.78 -10.78 4.48
N ARG A 35 13.47 -10.63 4.39
CA ARG A 35 12.53 -11.73 4.12
C ARG A 35 12.74 -12.35 2.75
N TRP A 36 13.07 -11.53 1.76
CA TRP A 36 13.39 -12.03 0.42
C TRP A 36 14.58 -12.99 0.46
N ARG A 37 15.69 -12.57 1.05
CA ARG A 37 16.90 -13.42 1.19
C ARG A 37 16.60 -14.70 1.96
N GLU A 38 15.83 -14.61 3.05
CA GLU A 38 15.38 -15.79 3.82
C GLU A 38 14.54 -16.75 2.96
N MET A 39 13.56 -16.23 2.17
CA MET A 39 12.73 -17.08 1.31
C MET A 39 13.53 -17.79 0.22
N VAL A 40 14.54 -17.12 -0.33
CA VAL A 40 15.46 -17.71 -1.31
C VAL A 40 16.31 -18.79 -0.66
N GLU A 41 16.95 -18.50 0.48
CA GLU A 41 17.82 -19.43 1.22
C GLU A 41 17.08 -20.70 1.67
N LEU A 42 15.84 -20.57 2.11
CA LEU A 42 14.97 -21.67 2.50
C LEU A 42 14.43 -22.49 1.31
N GLY A 43 14.68 -22.07 0.06
CA GLY A 43 14.16 -22.73 -1.14
C GLY A 43 12.65 -22.54 -1.36
N VAL A 44 12.01 -21.60 -0.67
CA VAL A 44 10.57 -21.32 -0.80
C VAL A 44 10.25 -20.77 -2.18
N VAL A 45 11.10 -19.90 -2.72
CA VAL A 45 10.91 -19.32 -4.06
C VAL A 45 10.95 -20.41 -5.13
N ASP A 46 11.95 -21.29 -5.10
CA ASP A 46 12.10 -22.39 -6.05
C ASP A 46 10.93 -23.37 -5.97
N TRP A 47 10.48 -23.66 -4.76
CA TRP A 47 9.31 -24.50 -4.54
C TRP A 47 8.03 -23.84 -5.12
N CYS A 48 7.82 -22.55 -4.92
CA CYS A 48 6.68 -21.83 -5.54
C CYS A 48 6.75 -21.89 -7.07
N LEU A 49 7.94 -21.73 -7.66
CA LEU A 49 8.12 -21.86 -9.11
C LEU A 49 7.79 -23.27 -9.62
N GLU A 50 8.09 -24.30 -8.84
CA GLU A 50 7.69 -25.66 -9.18
C GLU A 50 6.18 -25.82 -9.16
N LEU A 51 5.50 -25.29 -8.16
CA LEU A 51 4.03 -25.29 -8.08
C LEU A 51 3.40 -24.55 -9.26
N GLN A 52 3.97 -23.42 -9.67
CA GLN A 52 3.52 -22.67 -10.85
C GLN A 52 3.67 -23.52 -12.11
N ARG A 53 4.81 -24.20 -12.32
CA ARG A 53 5.03 -25.11 -13.47
C ARG A 53 4.07 -26.29 -13.48
N GLN A 54 3.65 -26.75 -12.31
CA GLN A 54 2.64 -27.81 -12.14
C GLN A 54 1.20 -27.30 -12.37
N GLY A 55 0.99 -26.00 -12.53
CA GLY A 55 -0.31 -25.39 -12.76
C GLY A 55 -1.16 -25.25 -11.49
N VAL A 56 -0.56 -25.38 -10.30
CA VAL A 56 -1.25 -25.16 -9.02
C VAL A 56 -1.66 -23.71 -8.85
N PHE A 57 -0.91 -22.79 -9.40
CA PHE A 57 -1.33 -21.41 -9.63
C PHE A 57 -0.74 -20.87 -10.94
N ARG A 58 -1.44 -19.88 -11.55
CA ARG A 58 -1.07 -19.34 -12.85
C ARG A 58 -0.04 -18.23 -12.78
N HIS A 59 -0.23 -17.31 -11.81
CA HIS A 59 0.58 -16.11 -11.67
C HIS A 59 1.24 -16.07 -10.30
N PHE A 60 2.54 -15.83 -10.30
CA PHE A 60 3.36 -15.74 -9.10
C PHE A 60 3.89 -14.32 -8.89
N GLY A 61 3.65 -13.78 -7.70
CA GLY A 61 4.06 -12.43 -7.35
C GLY A 61 4.48 -12.28 -5.90
N PHE A 62 4.59 -11.04 -5.45
CA PHE A 62 4.88 -10.72 -4.06
C PHE A 62 4.19 -9.44 -3.61
N SER A 63 3.85 -9.33 -2.32
CA SER A 63 3.50 -8.07 -1.69
C SER A 63 4.70 -7.51 -0.95
N PHE A 64 4.94 -6.20 -1.12
CA PHE A 64 6.17 -5.56 -0.69
C PHE A 64 5.93 -4.50 0.40
N HIS A 65 6.82 -4.51 1.41
CA HIS A 65 6.96 -3.47 2.41
C HIS A 65 8.45 -3.26 2.74
N GLY A 66 9.04 -2.21 2.21
CA GLY A 66 10.46 -1.90 2.42
C GLY A 66 10.90 -0.67 1.64
N ALA A 67 12.19 -0.36 1.66
CA ALA A 67 12.76 0.74 0.91
C ALA A 67 12.84 0.43 -0.60
N TYR A 68 12.86 1.48 -1.43
CA TYR A 68 12.94 1.33 -2.89
C TYR A 68 14.12 0.46 -3.35
N GLU A 69 15.27 0.53 -2.70
CA GLU A 69 16.45 -0.23 -3.11
C GLU A 69 16.24 -1.75 -2.93
N GLU A 70 15.53 -2.14 -1.86
CA GLU A 70 15.11 -3.53 -1.65
C GLU A 70 14.04 -3.96 -2.66
N PHE A 71 13.10 -3.07 -2.99
CA PHE A 71 12.10 -3.33 -4.02
C PHE A 71 12.75 -3.61 -5.37
N ARG A 72 13.73 -2.76 -5.76
CA ARG A 72 14.50 -2.94 -6.99
C ARG A 72 15.23 -4.27 -7.01
N GLU A 73 15.94 -4.63 -5.92
CA GLU A 73 16.63 -5.92 -5.78
C GLU A 73 15.68 -7.09 -6.07
N ILE A 74 14.50 -7.08 -5.45
CA ILE A 74 13.52 -8.17 -5.56
C ILE A 74 12.87 -8.19 -6.95
N LEU A 75 12.44 -7.03 -7.44
CA LEU A 75 11.74 -6.93 -8.70
C LEU A 75 12.62 -7.35 -9.89
N THR A 76 13.93 -7.06 -9.83
CA THR A 76 14.88 -7.43 -10.88
C THR A 76 15.52 -8.82 -10.71
N ALA A 77 15.22 -9.51 -9.61
CA ALA A 77 15.79 -10.84 -9.35
C ALA A 77 15.26 -11.93 -10.29
N ARG A 78 14.10 -11.70 -10.89
CA ARG A 78 13.44 -12.65 -11.79
C ARG A 78 12.29 -12.00 -12.56
N ASP A 79 11.73 -12.72 -13.52
CA ASP A 79 10.49 -12.35 -14.21
C ASP A 79 9.29 -12.62 -13.29
N TRP A 80 8.65 -11.56 -12.78
CA TRP A 80 7.45 -11.62 -11.94
C TRP A 80 6.20 -11.41 -12.78
N ASP A 81 5.14 -12.15 -12.49
CA ASP A 81 3.83 -11.95 -13.14
C ASP A 81 3.10 -10.72 -12.60
N CYS A 82 3.35 -10.36 -11.35
CA CYS A 82 2.80 -9.16 -10.72
C CYS A 82 3.55 -8.83 -9.42
N CYS A 83 3.39 -7.60 -8.93
CA CYS A 83 3.78 -7.26 -7.57
C CYS A 83 2.75 -6.33 -6.91
N GLN A 84 2.66 -6.40 -5.58
CA GLN A 84 1.73 -5.59 -4.81
C GLN A 84 2.51 -4.60 -3.95
N ILE A 85 2.17 -3.31 -4.07
CA ILE A 85 2.80 -2.21 -3.31
C ILE A 85 1.76 -1.34 -2.62
N GLN A 86 2.16 -0.72 -1.52
CA GLN A 86 1.42 0.41 -0.95
C GLN A 86 1.64 1.63 -1.84
N PHE A 87 0.56 2.25 -2.33
CA PHE A 87 0.68 3.44 -3.16
C PHE A 87 -0.56 4.31 -3.11
N ASN A 88 -0.36 5.60 -2.87
CA ASN A 88 -1.40 6.63 -2.88
C ASN A 88 -0.78 8.00 -3.14
N TYR A 89 -1.58 9.01 -3.42
CA TYR A 89 -1.10 10.34 -3.81
C TYR A 89 -0.36 11.13 -2.71
N MET A 90 -0.43 10.67 -1.44
CA MET A 90 0.32 11.27 -0.32
C MET A 90 1.69 10.62 -0.10
N ASP A 91 1.80 9.32 -0.38
CA ASP A 91 2.99 8.50 -0.09
C ASP A 91 3.77 8.15 -1.36
N THR A 92 3.91 9.14 -2.27
CA THR A 92 4.63 8.93 -3.55
C THR A 92 6.12 8.66 -3.37
N GLU A 93 6.71 9.07 -2.25
CA GLU A 93 8.13 8.87 -1.92
C GLU A 93 8.36 7.83 -0.82
N ASP A 94 7.29 7.18 -0.32
CA ASP A 94 7.38 6.20 0.75
C ASP A 94 7.47 4.77 0.18
N GLN A 95 8.23 3.90 0.84
CA GLN A 95 8.47 2.50 0.43
C GLN A 95 8.97 2.39 -1.03
N ALA A 96 8.29 1.59 -1.87
CA ALA A 96 8.59 1.50 -3.29
C ALA A 96 8.33 2.84 -4.02
N GLY A 97 7.26 3.53 -3.63
CA GLY A 97 6.86 4.84 -4.11
C GLY A 97 6.72 4.95 -5.63
N ILE A 98 6.81 6.19 -6.14
CA ILE A 98 6.73 6.46 -7.58
C ILE A 98 7.92 5.87 -8.35
N ARG A 99 9.09 5.75 -7.72
CA ARG A 99 10.27 5.11 -8.33
C ARG A 99 10.00 3.63 -8.58
N GLY A 100 9.39 2.94 -7.60
CA GLY A 100 9.01 1.54 -7.73
C GLY A 100 7.92 1.33 -8.78
N TYR A 101 6.90 2.21 -8.82
CA TYR A 101 5.90 2.21 -9.87
C TYR A 101 6.54 2.27 -11.26
N ARG A 102 7.43 3.25 -11.50
CA ARG A 102 8.10 3.44 -12.81
C ARG A 102 8.98 2.26 -13.19
N LEU A 103 9.71 1.68 -12.23
CA LEU A 103 10.53 0.50 -12.49
C LEU A 103 9.67 -0.71 -12.87
N ALA A 104 8.54 -0.93 -12.19
CA ALA A 104 7.62 -1.99 -12.53
C ALA A 104 6.99 -1.78 -13.92
N GLU A 105 6.63 -0.55 -14.27
CA GLU A 105 6.13 -0.18 -15.58
C GLU A 105 7.18 -0.43 -16.69
N GLU A 106 8.44 -0.03 -16.47
CA GLU A 106 9.55 -0.26 -17.39
C GLU A 106 9.81 -1.75 -17.64
N LEU A 107 9.71 -2.56 -16.59
CA LEU A 107 9.89 -4.01 -16.67
C LEU A 107 8.64 -4.76 -17.13
N GLY A 108 7.50 -4.07 -17.32
CA GLY A 108 6.24 -4.67 -17.71
C GLY A 108 5.62 -5.57 -16.64
N VAL A 109 5.95 -5.34 -15.34
CA VAL A 109 5.38 -6.07 -14.21
C VAL A 109 4.14 -5.35 -13.69
N PRO A 110 2.92 -5.90 -13.86
CA PRO A 110 1.68 -5.26 -13.41
C PRO A 110 1.63 -5.06 -11.90
N LEU A 111 1.03 -3.94 -11.48
CA LEU A 111 0.91 -3.58 -10.08
C LEU A 111 -0.48 -3.85 -9.53
N ILE A 112 -0.50 -4.47 -8.35
CA ILE A 112 -1.64 -4.52 -7.43
C ILE A 112 -1.38 -3.43 -6.39
N VAL A 113 -2.32 -2.51 -6.20
CA VAL A 113 -2.14 -1.41 -5.23
C VAL A 113 -2.92 -1.66 -3.96
N MET A 114 -2.23 -1.68 -2.84
CA MET A 114 -2.81 -1.67 -1.49
C MET A 114 -2.70 -0.29 -0.86
N GLU A 115 -3.55 -0.01 0.11
CA GLU A 115 -3.66 1.27 0.82
C GLU A 115 -3.86 2.50 -0.10
N PRO A 116 -4.70 2.43 -1.13
CA PRO A 116 -4.92 3.54 -2.05
C PRO A 116 -5.49 4.79 -1.35
N ILE A 117 -6.18 4.59 -0.22
CA ILE A 117 -6.72 5.66 0.64
C ILE A 117 -6.01 5.76 2.00
N LYS A 118 -4.74 5.29 2.09
CA LYS A 118 -3.88 5.39 3.29
C LYS A 118 -4.58 4.84 4.55
N GLY A 119 -5.12 3.61 4.43
CA GLY A 119 -5.84 2.96 5.55
C GLY A 119 -7.05 3.74 6.02
N GLY A 120 -7.73 4.46 5.13
CA GLY A 120 -8.91 5.26 5.43
C GLY A 120 -8.62 6.73 5.76
N SER A 121 -7.36 7.13 5.99
CA SER A 121 -7.02 8.51 6.37
C SER A 121 -7.36 9.53 5.29
N LEU A 122 -7.35 9.15 4.03
CA LEU A 122 -7.70 10.03 2.90
C LEU A 122 -9.20 10.09 2.60
N ALA A 123 -10.01 9.25 3.26
CA ALA A 123 -11.46 9.25 3.06
C ALA A 123 -12.17 10.44 3.73
N ASN A 124 -11.61 10.92 4.84
CA ASN A 124 -12.16 12.03 5.62
C ASN A 124 -11.09 13.12 5.81
N PRO A 125 -10.72 13.85 4.75
CA PRO A 125 -9.71 14.88 4.83
C PRO A 125 -10.21 16.09 5.63
N PRO A 126 -9.30 16.96 6.12
CA PRO A 126 -9.66 18.25 6.71
C PRO A 126 -10.49 19.12 5.76
N GLU A 127 -11.31 20.01 6.32
CA GLU A 127 -12.20 20.88 5.53
C GLU A 127 -11.45 21.74 4.50
N SER A 128 -10.22 22.17 4.81
CA SER A 128 -9.37 22.90 3.85
C SER A 128 -9.05 22.11 2.59
N VAL A 129 -8.87 20.79 2.71
CA VAL A 129 -8.67 19.87 1.59
C VAL A 129 -10.00 19.54 0.92
N MET A 130 -11.03 19.20 1.71
CA MET A 130 -12.34 18.84 1.19
C MET A 130 -12.96 19.96 0.35
N ARG A 131 -12.72 21.21 0.70
CA ARG A 131 -13.16 22.37 -0.08
C ARG A 131 -12.58 22.37 -1.49
N LEU A 132 -11.28 22.03 -1.67
CA LEU A 132 -10.64 21.95 -2.99
C LEU A 132 -11.33 20.92 -3.88
N PHE A 133 -11.68 19.77 -3.32
CA PHE A 133 -12.39 18.71 -4.05
C PHE A 133 -13.80 19.14 -4.43
N ARG A 134 -14.57 19.75 -3.51
CA ARG A 134 -15.94 20.21 -3.76
C ARG A 134 -16.03 21.36 -4.77
N GLU A 135 -15.05 22.25 -4.79
CA GLU A 135 -14.98 23.34 -5.77
C GLU A 135 -14.88 22.79 -7.21
N LYS A 136 -14.19 21.68 -7.40
CA LYS A 136 -14.05 21.05 -8.73
C LYS A 136 -15.21 20.09 -9.03
N HIS A 137 -15.59 19.24 -8.05
CA HIS A 137 -16.65 18.24 -8.17
C HIS A 137 -17.48 18.16 -6.88
N PRO A 138 -18.59 18.89 -6.76
CA PRO A 138 -19.38 18.98 -5.51
C PRO A 138 -19.91 17.65 -4.97
N GLY A 139 -20.12 16.66 -5.84
CA GLY A 139 -20.67 15.35 -5.48
C GLY A 139 -19.65 14.23 -5.31
N ALA A 140 -18.36 14.50 -5.53
CA ALA A 140 -17.31 13.46 -5.44
C ALA A 140 -16.85 13.28 -3.99
N SER A 141 -16.74 12.01 -3.56
CA SER A 141 -16.11 11.67 -2.27
C SER A 141 -14.61 11.85 -2.35
N ALA A 142 -13.95 12.11 -1.19
CA ALA A 142 -12.50 12.15 -1.13
C ALA A 142 -11.86 10.80 -1.52
N SER A 143 -12.52 9.69 -1.21
CA SER A 143 -12.08 8.34 -1.61
C SER A 143 -12.06 8.20 -3.13
N SER A 144 -13.05 8.73 -3.84
CA SER A 144 -13.10 8.65 -5.30
C SER A 144 -11.92 9.35 -5.97
N TRP A 145 -11.45 10.47 -5.42
CA TRP A 145 -10.27 11.17 -5.91
C TRP A 145 -9.00 10.30 -5.78
N ALA A 146 -8.80 9.68 -4.62
CA ALA A 146 -7.65 8.82 -4.37
C ALA A 146 -7.68 7.55 -5.24
N LEU A 147 -8.85 6.92 -5.35
CA LEU A 147 -9.03 5.71 -6.16
C LEU A 147 -8.85 5.99 -7.65
N ARG A 148 -9.39 7.10 -8.17
CA ARG A 148 -9.23 7.50 -9.56
C ARG A 148 -7.79 7.85 -9.90
N TRP A 149 -7.05 8.45 -8.96
CA TRP A 149 -5.64 8.74 -9.15
C TRP A 149 -4.82 7.49 -9.38
N VAL A 150 -4.92 6.50 -8.49
CA VAL A 150 -4.13 5.29 -8.57
C VAL A 150 -4.60 4.37 -9.70
N ALA A 151 -5.91 4.20 -9.86
CA ALA A 151 -6.47 3.34 -10.91
C ALA A 151 -6.33 3.92 -12.33
N GLY A 152 -6.08 5.22 -12.44
CA GLY A 152 -5.79 5.88 -13.72
C GLY A 152 -4.35 5.67 -14.22
N MET A 153 -3.49 5.03 -13.45
CA MET A 153 -2.10 4.76 -13.82
C MET A 153 -2.00 3.51 -14.72
N PRO A 154 -1.38 3.58 -15.90
CA PRO A 154 -1.44 2.51 -16.91
C PRO A 154 -0.98 1.13 -16.43
N ASN A 155 0.04 1.07 -15.56
CA ASN A 155 0.60 -0.21 -15.08
C ASN A 155 -0.11 -0.76 -13.83
N VAL A 156 -1.20 -0.13 -13.37
CA VAL A 156 -1.99 -0.62 -12.25
C VAL A 156 -3.04 -1.60 -12.76
N MET A 157 -2.86 -2.87 -12.44
CA MET A 157 -3.78 -3.95 -12.81
C MET A 157 -5.04 -3.96 -11.95
N THR A 158 -4.88 -3.74 -10.65
CA THR A 158 -6.02 -3.72 -9.70
C THR A 158 -5.71 -2.89 -8.46
N VAL A 159 -6.78 -2.40 -7.83
CA VAL A 159 -6.73 -1.59 -6.61
C VAL A 159 -7.51 -2.30 -5.52
N LEU A 160 -6.85 -2.55 -4.38
CA LEU A 160 -7.48 -3.18 -3.23
C LEU A 160 -8.17 -2.12 -2.37
N SER A 161 -9.42 -2.36 -2.00
CA SER A 161 -10.16 -1.47 -1.12
C SER A 161 -10.76 -2.25 0.05
N GLY A 162 -10.43 -1.80 1.28
CA GLY A 162 -10.95 -2.37 2.53
C GLY A 162 -12.27 -1.72 2.94
N MET A 163 -13.35 -2.03 2.25
CA MET A 163 -14.69 -1.55 2.56
C MET A 163 -15.28 -2.34 3.73
N SER A 164 -15.86 -1.64 4.70
CA SER A 164 -16.50 -2.25 5.88
C SER A 164 -17.95 -1.79 6.08
N THR A 165 -18.46 -0.88 5.25
CA THR A 165 -19.86 -0.47 5.25
C THR A 165 -20.45 -0.48 3.84
N MET A 166 -21.78 -0.53 3.74
CA MET A 166 -22.50 -0.49 2.45
C MET A 166 -22.26 0.83 1.71
N GLU A 167 -22.22 1.94 2.45
CA GLU A 167 -21.97 3.26 1.87
C GLU A 167 -20.60 3.35 1.18
N GLN A 168 -19.56 2.74 1.77
CA GLN A 168 -18.22 2.66 1.17
C GLN A 168 -18.24 1.79 -0.09
N LEU A 169 -18.95 0.67 -0.06
CA LEU A 169 -19.11 -0.21 -1.23
C LEU A 169 -19.82 0.53 -2.37
N GLU A 170 -20.94 1.19 -2.07
CA GLU A 170 -21.71 1.93 -3.06
C GLU A 170 -20.93 3.10 -3.66
N ASP A 171 -20.14 3.81 -2.84
CA ASP A 171 -19.27 4.89 -3.30
C ASP A 171 -18.17 4.38 -4.26
N ASN A 172 -17.52 3.28 -3.90
CA ASN A 172 -16.54 2.64 -4.76
C ASN A 172 -17.16 2.10 -6.05
N LEU A 173 -18.34 1.47 -5.97
CA LEU A 173 -19.06 1.00 -7.16
C LEU A 173 -19.42 2.18 -8.09
N ARG A 174 -19.91 3.31 -7.57
CA ARG A 174 -20.12 4.51 -8.38
C ARG A 174 -18.85 4.97 -9.08
N THR A 175 -17.74 4.99 -8.35
CA THR A 175 -16.44 5.41 -8.89
C THR A 175 -15.97 4.51 -10.03
N PHE A 176 -16.09 3.18 -9.87
CA PHE A 176 -15.55 2.23 -10.85
C PHE A 176 -16.52 1.85 -11.97
N THR A 177 -17.84 1.90 -11.76
CA THR A 177 -18.84 1.64 -12.82
C THR A 177 -18.79 2.69 -13.92
N ALA A 178 -18.53 3.95 -13.57
CA ALA A 178 -18.37 5.06 -14.50
C ALA A 178 -16.94 5.61 -14.48
N PHE A 179 -15.95 4.73 -14.40
CA PHE A 179 -14.55 5.09 -14.21
C PHE A 179 -14.07 6.07 -15.30
N GLN A 180 -13.50 7.17 -14.82
CA GLN A 180 -12.73 8.11 -15.62
C GLN A 180 -11.43 8.42 -14.86
N PRO A 181 -10.26 8.29 -15.49
CA PRO A 181 -9.02 8.75 -14.87
C PRO A 181 -9.08 10.24 -14.60
N LEU A 182 -8.26 10.74 -13.69
CA LEU A 182 -8.19 12.18 -13.40
C LEU A 182 -7.69 12.94 -14.62
N ASP A 183 -8.39 14.00 -15.02
CA ASP A 183 -7.91 14.95 -16.03
C ASP A 183 -6.77 15.83 -15.44
N SER A 184 -6.11 16.62 -16.30
CA SER A 184 -4.99 17.49 -15.87
C SER A 184 -5.42 18.55 -14.85
N GLY A 185 -6.64 19.05 -14.93
CA GLY A 185 -7.19 20.01 -13.97
C GLY A 185 -7.49 19.35 -12.62
N GLU A 186 -7.98 18.12 -12.62
CA GLU A 186 -8.20 17.31 -11.42
C GLU A 186 -6.86 16.92 -10.78
N GLN A 187 -5.86 16.54 -11.56
CA GLN A 187 -4.51 16.26 -11.06
C GLN A 187 -3.91 17.49 -10.35
N ALA A 188 -4.06 18.68 -10.93
CA ALA A 188 -3.60 19.91 -10.28
C ALA A 188 -4.34 20.21 -8.96
N VAL A 189 -5.64 19.87 -8.86
CA VAL A 189 -6.40 19.96 -7.60
C VAL A 189 -5.85 18.98 -6.58
N LEU A 190 -5.54 17.74 -6.98
CA LEU A 190 -5.01 16.73 -6.08
C LEU A 190 -3.60 17.11 -5.57
N GLU A 191 -2.75 17.68 -6.42
CA GLU A 191 -1.44 18.20 -6.00
C GLU A 191 -1.58 19.33 -4.96
N ARG A 192 -2.53 20.25 -5.16
CA ARG A 192 -2.86 21.29 -4.17
C ARG A 192 -3.38 20.68 -2.86
N ALA A 193 -4.21 19.64 -2.94
CA ALA A 193 -4.71 18.92 -1.77
C ALA A 193 -3.56 18.26 -1.00
N ALA A 194 -2.63 17.58 -1.71
CA ALA A 194 -1.43 17.00 -1.09
C ALA A 194 -0.54 18.06 -0.43
N ALA A 195 -0.37 19.23 -1.06
CA ALA A 195 0.37 20.34 -0.49
C ALA A 195 -0.32 20.89 0.77
N GLU A 196 -1.66 20.98 0.77
CA GLU A 196 -2.43 21.44 1.94
C GLU A 196 -2.30 20.45 3.11
N PHE A 197 -2.37 19.14 2.89
CA PHE A 197 -2.07 18.15 3.92
C PHE A 197 -0.66 18.36 4.52
N LYS A 198 0.35 18.55 3.68
CA LYS A 198 1.74 18.79 4.13
C LYS A 198 1.87 20.04 4.99
N ARG A 199 1.07 21.09 4.75
CA ARG A 199 1.03 22.31 5.60
C ARG A 199 0.49 22.04 7.00
N LEU A 200 -0.30 20.99 7.21
CA LEU A 200 -0.86 20.60 8.50
C LEU A 200 0.12 19.78 9.35
N VAL A 201 1.27 19.38 8.81
CA VAL A 201 2.35 18.72 9.54
C VAL A 201 2.84 19.63 10.67
N LYS A 202 2.88 19.10 11.89
CA LYS A 202 3.20 19.85 13.13
C LYS A 202 4.68 19.87 13.44
N ASN A 203 5.44 18.88 12.96
CA ASN A 203 6.84 18.67 13.28
C ASN A 203 7.62 18.15 12.09
N GLY A 204 8.80 18.72 11.81
CA GLY A 204 9.67 18.36 10.70
C GLY A 204 10.54 17.11 10.93
N CYS A 205 10.14 16.19 11.81
CA CYS A 205 10.88 14.96 12.04
C CYS A 205 10.93 14.11 10.77
N THR A 206 12.17 13.76 10.36
CA THR A 206 12.42 12.92 9.18
C THR A 206 12.48 11.43 9.48
N GLY A 207 12.34 11.04 10.76
CA GLY A 207 12.47 9.64 11.17
C GLY A 207 13.92 9.10 11.15
N CYS A 208 14.92 9.94 11.08
CA CYS A 208 16.34 9.54 10.96
C CYS A 208 16.89 8.78 12.17
N ARG A 209 16.12 8.74 13.29
CA ARG A 209 16.43 8.03 14.54
C ARG A 209 17.73 8.48 15.24
N TYR A 210 18.29 9.64 14.87
CA TYR A 210 19.48 10.19 15.55
C TYR A 210 19.27 10.42 17.06
N CYS A 211 18.03 10.69 17.48
CA CYS A 211 17.60 10.83 18.86
C CYS A 211 17.38 9.49 19.60
N MET A 212 17.70 8.35 18.97
CA MET A 212 17.51 7.01 19.54
C MET A 212 18.85 6.32 19.80
N PRO A 213 18.95 5.51 20.88
CA PRO A 213 17.92 5.28 21.89
C PRO A 213 17.70 6.50 22.80
N CYS A 214 16.45 6.78 23.15
CA CYS A 214 16.13 7.82 24.10
C CYS A 214 16.44 7.34 25.55
N PRO A 215 17.17 8.11 26.35
CA PRO A 215 17.47 7.71 27.73
C PRO A 215 16.22 7.60 28.63
N ALA A 216 15.12 8.22 28.24
CA ALA A 216 13.83 8.10 28.93
C ALA A 216 12.92 7.01 28.34
N GLY A 217 13.42 6.16 27.42
CA GLY A 217 12.65 5.07 26.83
C GLY A 217 11.59 5.48 25.79
N VAL A 218 11.55 6.76 25.37
CA VAL A 218 10.53 7.26 24.44
C VAL A 218 10.94 6.98 22.99
N ASP A 219 10.07 6.40 22.17
CA ASP A 219 10.24 6.37 20.70
C ASP A 219 9.86 7.75 20.13
N ILE A 220 10.84 8.66 20.13
CA ILE A 220 10.66 10.05 19.70
C ILE A 220 10.16 10.15 18.24
N PRO A 221 10.75 9.44 17.25
CA PRO A 221 10.27 9.48 15.88
C PRO A 221 8.82 9.01 15.72
N LEU A 222 8.42 7.96 16.45
CA LEU A 222 7.05 7.46 16.42
C LEU A 222 6.06 8.49 16.98
N ASN A 223 6.39 9.12 18.11
CA ASN A 223 5.55 10.15 18.71
C ASN A 223 5.37 11.35 17.78
N PHE A 224 6.44 11.84 17.13
CA PHE A 224 6.32 12.92 16.16
C PHE A 224 5.52 12.52 14.92
N LYS A 225 5.68 11.27 14.44
CA LYS A 225 4.85 10.74 13.35
C LYS A 225 3.37 10.74 13.73
N LEU A 226 3.01 10.24 14.90
CA LEU A 226 1.63 10.24 15.39
C LEU A 226 1.06 11.66 15.52
N TRP A 227 1.84 12.59 16.02
CA TRP A 227 1.43 13.99 16.12
C TRP A 227 1.22 14.64 14.76
N ASN A 228 2.06 14.35 13.77
CA ASN A 228 1.88 14.80 12.41
C ASN A 228 0.64 14.18 11.76
N ASP A 229 0.42 12.87 11.95
CA ASP A 229 -0.76 12.19 11.47
C ASP A 229 -2.04 12.78 12.08
N TRP A 230 -2.02 13.10 13.38
CA TRP A 230 -3.11 13.83 14.03
C TRP A 230 -3.35 15.21 13.42
N GLY A 231 -2.29 15.98 13.16
CA GLY A 231 -2.38 17.29 12.54
C GLY A 231 -2.98 17.26 11.14
N MET A 232 -2.61 16.26 10.34
CA MET A 232 -3.08 16.08 8.97
C MET A 232 -4.49 15.51 8.86
N PHE A 233 -4.85 14.57 9.73
CA PHE A 233 -6.05 13.73 9.53
C PHE A 233 -7.10 13.88 10.64
N HIS A 234 -6.87 14.69 11.67
CA HIS A 234 -7.81 14.97 12.76
C HIS A 234 -8.52 13.71 13.32
N ASN A 235 -7.79 12.83 13.94
CA ASN A 235 -8.26 11.55 14.49
C ASN A 235 -8.34 10.40 13.45
N PRO A 236 -7.21 10.03 12.85
CA PRO A 236 -7.18 8.84 12.00
C PRO A 236 -7.56 7.60 12.84
N PRO A 237 -8.31 6.67 12.27
CA PRO A 237 -8.74 5.44 12.97
C PRO A 237 -7.60 4.66 13.62
N ARG A 238 -6.40 4.73 13.03
CA ARG A 238 -5.18 4.08 13.55
C ARG A 238 -4.49 4.86 14.68
N PHE A 239 -4.84 6.13 14.91
CA PHE A 239 -4.19 6.94 15.94
C PHE A 239 -4.53 6.40 17.33
N GLN A 240 -5.81 6.21 17.63
CA GLN A 240 -6.28 5.70 18.92
C GLN A 240 -5.72 4.31 19.23
N ALA A 241 -5.72 3.39 18.25
CA ALA A 241 -5.17 2.06 18.43
C ALA A 241 -3.65 2.08 18.69
N ARG A 242 -2.89 2.99 18.05
CA ARG A 242 -1.45 3.11 18.29
C ARG A 242 -1.10 3.86 19.56
N TRP A 243 -1.90 4.86 19.93
CA TRP A 243 -1.71 5.59 21.17
C TRP A 243 -2.00 4.70 22.39
N GLY A 244 -3.08 3.93 22.39
CA GLY A 244 -3.41 2.99 23.47
C GLY A 244 -2.34 1.92 23.68
N ASN A 245 -1.73 1.41 22.59
CA ASN A 245 -0.65 0.43 22.69
C ASN A 245 0.71 1.01 23.19
N MET A 246 0.81 2.32 23.40
CA MET A 246 2.00 2.98 23.96
C MET A 246 1.90 3.22 25.46
N GLU A 247 0.70 3.04 26.03
CA GLU A 247 0.43 3.19 27.47
C GLU A 247 0.57 1.86 28.24
N GLU A 248 0.75 0.73 27.54
CA GLU A 248 1.05 -0.60 28.11
C GLU A 248 2.57 -0.88 28.05
#